data_6191f54979eb70aeefdfe6d06efbf7df
#
_entry.id   6191f54979eb70aeefdfe6d06efbf7df
#
_cell.length_a   1.000
_cell.length_b   1.000
_cell.length_c   1.000
_cell.angle_alpha   90.00
_cell.angle_beta   90.00
_cell.angle_gamma   90.00
#
_symmetry.space_group_name_H-M   'P 1'
#
loop_
_entity.id
_entity.type
_entity.pdbx_description
1 polymer ?
#
loop_
_entity_poly.entity_id
_entity_poly.type
_entity_poly.pdbx_seq_one_letter_code
_entity_poly.pdbx_strand_id
1 'polypeptide(L)'
;LEFSVHRITSALFAVIIAFTAVTPAFAQSDQEVYNRIEQLHGNARQLDQPLRSLVEAMRSDDAQTIAGLIEYPLTVKANGEEYEIQSEQDFVDNFDTLISAQTRRAVGRQQYSDLFVNSDGVMLADGAVWMAAVCEDDDCDNSHWAITVINN
;
A
#
# COMPACT_ATOMS: atom_id res chain seq x y z
N LEU A 1 84.64 18.56 -3.44
CA LEU A 1 83.89 17.29 -3.12
C LEU A 1 82.65 17.63 -2.28
N GLU A 2 81.53 17.86 -2.98
CA GLU A 2 80.23 18.07 -2.35
C GLU A 2 79.41 16.82 -2.41
N PHE A 3 79.01 16.29 -1.25
CA PHE A 3 78.06 15.20 -1.12
C PHE A 3 76.66 15.76 -1.07
N SER A 4 75.88 15.53 -2.13
CA SER A 4 74.45 15.88 -2.18
C SER A 4 73.64 14.78 -1.46
N VAL A 5 73.03 15.10 -0.34
CA VAL A 5 72.12 14.21 0.39
C VAL A 5 70.72 14.38 -0.14
N HIS A 6 70.23 13.37 -0.89
CA HIS A 6 68.83 13.28 -1.31
C HIS A 6 67.97 12.85 -0.15
N ARG A 7 67.07 13.71 0.32
CA ARG A 7 66.03 13.37 1.28
C ARG A 7 64.86 12.72 0.53
N ILE A 8 64.66 11.42 0.83
CA ILE A 8 63.48 10.69 0.36
C ILE A 8 62.37 10.94 1.35
N THR A 9 61.38 11.75 0.96
CA THR A 9 60.11 11.96 1.70
C THR A 9 59.16 10.82 1.34
N SER A 10 59.02 9.84 2.24
CA SER A 10 58.00 8.79 2.12
C SER A 10 56.63 9.36 2.50
N ALA A 11 55.75 9.55 1.50
CA ALA A 11 54.33 9.87 1.73
C ALA A 11 53.59 8.57 2.08
N LEU A 12 53.15 8.46 3.35
CA LEU A 12 52.21 7.42 3.77
C LEU A 12 50.84 7.78 3.27
N PHE A 13 50.32 7.06 2.29
CA PHE A 13 48.90 7.10 1.91
C PHE A 13 48.12 6.23 2.90
N ALA A 14 47.39 6.87 3.82
CA ALA A 14 46.40 6.21 4.67
C ALA A 14 45.12 5.95 3.85
N VAL A 15 44.89 4.69 3.45
CA VAL A 15 43.64 4.26 2.84
C VAL A 15 42.60 4.10 3.93
N ILE A 16 41.68 5.07 4.06
CA ILE A 16 40.50 4.98 4.94
C ILE A 16 39.47 4.12 4.20
N ILE A 17 39.35 2.84 4.59
CA ILE A 17 38.25 1.98 4.17
C ILE A 17 37.02 2.36 4.99
N ALA A 18 36.12 3.15 4.38
CA ALA A 18 34.82 3.43 4.94
C ALA A 18 33.97 2.14 4.89
N PHE A 19 33.82 1.47 6.02
CA PHE A 19 32.84 0.38 6.18
C PHE A 19 31.44 1.01 6.15
N THR A 20 30.76 0.97 5.01
CA THR A 20 29.33 1.26 4.96
C THR A 20 28.59 0.07 5.56
N ALA A 21 28.07 0.23 6.78
CA ALA A 21 27.18 -0.75 7.38
C ALA A 21 25.89 -0.78 6.56
N VAL A 22 25.74 -1.79 5.71
CA VAL A 22 24.47 -2.10 5.04
C VAL A 22 23.57 -2.70 6.11
N THR A 23 22.69 -1.90 6.69
CA THR A 23 21.61 -2.43 7.55
C THR A 23 20.66 -3.22 6.65
N PRO A 24 20.41 -4.53 6.92
CA PRO A 24 19.37 -5.25 6.20
C PRO A 24 18.04 -4.57 6.47
N ALA A 25 17.38 -4.08 5.42
CA ALA A 25 16.00 -3.69 5.51
C ALA A 25 15.20 -4.99 5.67
N PHE A 26 14.71 -5.28 6.86
CA PHE A 26 13.77 -6.38 7.07
C PHE A 26 12.47 -5.99 6.38
N ALA A 27 12.11 -6.74 5.34
CA ALA A 27 10.77 -6.65 4.75
C ALA A 27 9.76 -7.11 5.81
N GLN A 28 8.66 -6.37 5.93
CA GLN A 28 7.55 -6.71 6.80
C GLN A 28 6.99 -8.09 6.39
N SER A 29 6.65 -8.92 7.35
CA SER A 29 6.07 -10.25 7.08
C SER A 29 4.55 -10.21 7.11
N ASP A 30 3.90 -11.18 6.45
CA ASP A 30 2.43 -11.34 6.51
C ASP A 30 1.93 -11.45 7.95
N GLN A 31 2.70 -12.10 8.84
CA GLN A 31 2.33 -12.24 10.25
C GLN A 31 2.37 -10.90 11.00
N GLU A 32 3.32 -10.03 10.69
CA GLU A 32 3.40 -8.70 11.30
C GLU A 32 2.21 -7.84 10.86
N VAL A 33 1.87 -7.89 9.57
CA VAL A 33 0.67 -7.21 9.03
C VAL A 33 -0.59 -7.74 9.69
N TYR A 34 -0.77 -9.06 9.74
CA TYR A 34 -1.92 -9.69 10.38
C TYR A 34 -2.08 -9.24 11.84
N ASN A 35 -1.00 -9.29 12.61
CA ASN A 35 -1.02 -8.87 14.01
C ASN A 35 -1.35 -7.38 14.17
N ARG A 36 -0.87 -6.55 13.25
CA ARG A 36 -1.16 -5.11 13.24
C ARG A 36 -2.62 -4.83 12.94
N ILE A 37 -3.21 -5.52 11.97
CA ILE A 37 -4.64 -5.40 11.65
C ILE A 37 -5.48 -5.87 12.85
N GLU A 38 -5.14 -7.03 13.42
CA GLU A 38 -5.86 -7.58 14.59
C GLU A 38 -5.82 -6.64 15.80
N GLN A 39 -4.66 -6.00 16.04
CA GLN A 39 -4.48 -5.04 17.14
C GLN A 39 -5.30 -3.76 16.97
N LEU A 40 -5.40 -3.24 15.74
CA LEU A 40 -6.01 -1.93 15.48
C LEU A 40 -7.49 -2.01 15.12
N HIS A 41 -7.91 -3.09 14.46
CA HIS A 41 -9.25 -3.21 13.88
C HIS A 41 -9.99 -4.45 14.37
N GLY A 42 -9.28 -5.46 14.94
CA GLY A 42 -9.85 -6.79 15.11
C GLY A 42 -10.15 -7.44 13.75
N ASN A 43 -10.63 -8.69 13.80
CA ASN A 43 -11.14 -9.38 12.60
C ASN A 43 -10.19 -9.41 11.37
N ALA A 44 -8.85 -9.46 11.60
CA ALA A 44 -7.86 -9.51 10.51
C ALA A 44 -8.15 -10.63 9.50
N ARG A 45 -8.66 -11.77 9.96
CA ARG A 45 -9.04 -12.89 9.09
C ARG A 45 -10.16 -12.53 8.11
N GLN A 46 -11.06 -11.64 8.48
CA GLN A 46 -12.17 -11.22 7.61
C GLN A 46 -11.69 -10.35 6.43
N LEU A 47 -10.49 -9.76 6.50
CA LEU A 47 -9.89 -9.02 5.38
C LEU A 47 -9.43 -9.96 4.24
N ASP A 48 -9.06 -11.21 4.53
CA ASP A 48 -8.41 -12.10 3.56
C ASP A 48 -9.20 -12.29 2.26
N GLN A 49 -10.50 -12.50 2.36
CA GLN A 49 -11.33 -12.75 1.18
C GLN A 49 -11.61 -11.45 0.40
N PRO A 50 -12.07 -10.34 1.00
CA PRO A 50 -12.22 -9.07 0.29
C PRO A 50 -10.94 -8.59 -0.40
N LEU A 51 -9.79 -8.71 0.27
CA LEU A 51 -8.50 -8.33 -0.30
C LEU A 51 -8.15 -9.17 -1.54
N ARG A 52 -8.29 -10.51 -1.46
CA ARG A 52 -8.03 -11.38 -2.62
C ARG A 52 -8.98 -11.09 -3.77
N SER A 53 -10.27 -10.87 -3.46
CA SER A 53 -11.27 -10.52 -4.47
C SER A 53 -10.93 -9.20 -5.16
N LEU A 54 -10.51 -8.19 -4.40
CA LEU A 54 -10.08 -6.91 -4.95
C LEU A 54 -8.86 -7.04 -5.85
N VAL A 55 -7.81 -7.73 -5.39
CA VAL A 55 -6.57 -7.93 -6.17
C VAL A 55 -6.84 -8.65 -7.48
N GLU A 56 -7.68 -9.70 -7.48
CA GLU A 56 -8.04 -10.44 -8.68
C GLU A 56 -8.93 -9.63 -9.63
N ALA A 57 -9.93 -8.93 -9.08
CA ALA A 57 -10.82 -8.06 -9.87
C ALA A 57 -10.04 -6.91 -10.55
N MET A 58 -9.04 -6.34 -9.87
CA MET A 58 -8.16 -5.33 -10.46
C MET A 58 -7.26 -5.89 -11.57
N ARG A 59 -6.88 -7.17 -11.51
CA ARG A 59 -6.12 -7.85 -12.57
C ARG A 59 -6.95 -8.13 -13.81
N SER A 60 -8.23 -8.43 -13.61
CA SER A 60 -9.17 -8.82 -14.68
C SER A 60 -10.05 -7.68 -15.18
N ASP A 61 -9.85 -6.45 -14.65
CA ASP A 61 -10.70 -5.29 -14.94
C ASP A 61 -12.20 -5.56 -14.64
N ASP A 62 -12.46 -6.34 -13.57
CA ASP A 62 -13.83 -6.70 -13.16
C ASP A 62 -14.45 -5.59 -12.29
N ALA A 63 -14.99 -4.58 -12.95
CA ALA A 63 -15.61 -3.44 -12.29
C ALA A 63 -16.77 -3.83 -11.36
N GLN A 64 -17.54 -4.88 -11.72
CA GLN A 64 -18.69 -5.33 -10.93
C GLN A 64 -18.27 -5.92 -9.57
N THR A 65 -17.24 -6.77 -9.58
CA THR A 65 -16.69 -7.32 -8.33
C THR A 65 -16.10 -6.23 -7.46
N ILE A 66 -15.38 -5.25 -8.04
CA ILE A 66 -14.84 -4.12 -7.29
C ILE A 66 -15.97 -3.28 -6.68
N ALA A 67 -17.01 -2.96 -7.46
CA ALA A 67 -18.17 -2.20 -7.01
C ALA A 67 -18.85 -2.83 -5.78
N GLY A 68 -18.97 -4.16 -5.74
CA GLY A 68 -19.52 -4.91 -4.61
C GLY A 68 -18.64 -4.92 -3.34
N LEU A 69 -17.38 -4.44 -3.42
CA LEU A 69 -16.48 -4.31 -2.28
C LEU A 69 -16.45 -2.90 -1.71
N ILE A 70 -17.23 -1.96 -2.23
CA ILE A 70 -17.21 -0.54 -1.87
C ILE A 70 -18.28 -0.22 -0.83
N GLU A 71 -17.91 0.59 0.15
CA GLU A 71 -18.86 1.30 1.01
C GLU A 71 -19.32 2.59 0.34
N TYR A 72 -20.63 2.74 0.14
CA TYR A 72 -21.20 3.91 -0.52
C TYR A 72 -21.83 4.90 0.49
N PRO A 73 -21.73 6.23 0.27
CA PRO A 73 -21.07 6.89 -0.87
C PRO A 73 -19.54 6.81 -0.81
N LEU A 74 -18.91 6.57 -1.98
CA LEU A 74 -17.46 6.49 -2.11
C LEU A 74 -16.86 7.80 -2.60
N THR A 75 -15.83 8.30 -1.94
CA THR A 75 -15.01 9.41 -2.48
C THR A 75 -13.87 8.85 -3.35
N VAL A 76 -13.81 9.29 -4.60
CA VAL A 76 -12.74 8.98 -5.53
C VAL A 76 -12.02 10.26 -5.95
N LYS A 77 -10.70 10.29 -5.74
CA LYS A 77 -9.83 11.35 -6.28
C LYS A 77 -9.16 10.85 -7.56
N ALA A 78 -9.57 11.39 -8.68
CA ALA A 78 -9.04 11.00 -9.99
C ALA A 78 -8.95 12.20 -10.92
N ASN A 79 -7.94 12.21 -11.81
CA ASN A 79 -7.76 13.24 -12.82
C ASN A 79 -7.64 14.68 -12.25
N GLY A 80 -7.23 14.82 -10.98
CA GLY A 80 -7.15 16.11 -10.29
C GLY A 80 -8.48 16.65 -9.75
N GLU A 81 -9.53 15.84 -9.80
CA GLU A 81 -10.87 16.15 -9.30
C GLU A 81 -11.28 15.14 -8.23
N GLU A 82 -12.32 15.48 -7.47
CA GLU A 82 -12.95 14.62 -6.48
C GLU A 82 -14.37 14.28 -6.91
N TYR A 83 -14.68 12.99 -6.95
CA TYR A 83 -15.97 12.45 -7.33
C TYR A 83 -16.62 11.77 -6.12
N GLU A 84 -17.88 12.00 -5.92
CA GLU A 84 -18.71 11.27 -4.95
C GLU A 84 -19.58 10.27 -5.70
N ILE A 85 -19.32 8.98 -5.52
CA ILE A 85 -20.01 7.89 -6.19
C ILE A 85 -21.07 7.32 -5.26
N GLN A 86 -22.31 7.32 -5.71
CA GLN A 86 -23.46 7.01 -4.87
C GLN A 86 -23.89 5.54 -4.88
N SER A 87 -23.49 4.78 -5.91
CA SER A 87 -23.97 3.41 -6.10
C SER A 87 -22.99 2.55 -6.89
N GLU A 88 -23.16 1.22 -6.78
CA GLU A 88 -22.43 0.25 -7.61
C GLU A 88 -22.56 0.53 -9.10
N GLN A 89 -23.76 0.88 -9.56
CA GLN A 89 -24.01 1.16 -10.97
C GLN A 89 -23.24 2.41 -11.43
N ASP A 90 -23.24 3.48 -10.62
CA ASP A 90 -22.48 4.70 -10.93
C ASP A 90 -20.97 4.39 -11.02
N PHE A 91 -20.48 3.51 -10.14
CA PHE A 91 -19.08 3.10 -10.16
C PHE A 91 -18.75 2.30 -11.45
N VAL A 92 -19.57 1.31 -11.77
CA VAL A 92 -19.37 0.46 -12.97
C VAL A 92 -19.42 1.27 -14.27
N ASP A 93 -20.40 2.18 -14.37
CA ASP A 93 -20.58 3.02 -15.56
C ASP A 93 -19.41 4.00 -15.78
N ASN A 94 -18.68 4.35 -14.73
CA ASN A 94 -17.56 5.30 -14.76
C ASN A 94 -16.20 4.66 -14.48
N PHE A 95 -16.11 3.34 -14.41
CA PHE A 95 -14.94 2.58 -13.95
C PHE A 95 -13.60 3.04 -14.55
N ASP A 96 -13.54 3.18 -15.88
CA ASP A 96 -12.31 3.57 -16.59
C ASP A 96 -11.88 5.03 -16.31
N THR A 97 -12.83 5.88 -15.91
CA THR A 97 -12.54 7.27 -15.48
C THR A 97 -12.07 7.31 -14.03
N LEU A 98 -12.68 6.48 -13.18
CA LEU A 98 -12.43 6.47 -11.74
C LEU A 98 -11.16 5.71 -11.34
N ILE A 99 -10.78 4.67 -12.09
CA ILE A 99 -9.60 3.87 -11.78
C ILE A 99 -8.70 3.72 -13.00
N SER A 100 -7.55 4.38 -12.94
CA SER A 100 -6.57 4.31 -14.01
C SER A 100 -6.00 2.89 -14.21
N ALA A 101 -5.55 2.58 -15.42
CA ALA A 101 -4.85 1.33 -15.69
C ALA A 101 -3.57 1.16 -14.83
N GLN A 102 -2.96 2.26 -14.39
CA GLN A 102 -1.81 2.23 -13.49
C GLN A 102 -2.22 1.74 -12.10
N THR A 103 -3.30 2.28 -11.54
CA THR A 103 -3.86 1.88 -10.24
C THR A 103 -4.29 0.42 -10.28
N ARG A 104 -5.02 -0.02 -11.33
CA ARG A 104 -5.41 -1.43 -11.51
C ARG A 104 -4.20 -2.37 -11.47
N ARG A 105 -3.13 -2.03 -12.20
CA ARG A 105 -1.89 -2.82 -12.19
C ARG A 105 -1.17 -2.80 -10.87
N ALA A 106 -1.16 -1.68 -10.16
CA ALA A 106 -0.50 -1.56 -8.87
C ALA A 106 -1.22 -2.40 -7.80
N VAL A 107 -2.54 -2.23 -7.67
CA VAL A 107 -3.37 -3.02 -6.73
C VAL A 107 -3.38 -4.50 -7.12
N GLY A 108 -3.45 -4.83 -8.42
CA GLY A 108 -3.40 -6.21 -8.91
C GLY A 108 -2.10 -6.96 -8.59
N ARG A 109 -1.03 -6.27 -8.16
CA ARG A 109 0.24 -6.87 -7.71
C ARG A 109 0.44 -6.80 -6.20
N GLN A 110 -0.53 -6.24 -5.45
CA GLN A 110 -0.44 -6.09 -4.01
C GLN A 110 -0.19 -7.43 -3.34
N GLN A 111 0.77 -7.47 -2.42
CA GLN A 111 1.01 -8.59 -1.52
C GLN A 111 0.54 -8.23 -0.11
N TYR A 112 0.22 -9.24 0.69
CA TYR A 112 -0.27 -9.02 2.05
C TYR A 112 0.80 -8.34 2.93
N SER A 113 2.06 -8.76 2.80
CA SER A 113 3.20 -8.17 3.49
C SER A 113 3.46 -6.70 3.14
N ASP A 114 2.96 -6.22 2.00
CA ASP A 114 3.17 -4.84 1.54
C ASP A 114 2.03 -3.89 1.95
N LEU A 115 1.05 -4.38 2.71
CA LEU A 115 -0.03 -3.55 3.24
C LEU A 115 0.51 -2.60 4.32
N PHE A 116 0.20 -1.32 4.19
CA PHE A 116 0.36 -0.39 5.29
C PHE A 116 -0.90 -0.37 6.15
N VAL A 117 -0.75 -0.39 7.48
CA VAL A 117 -1.86 -0.48 8.43
C VAL A 117 -1.76 0.63 9.47
N ASN A 118 -2.82 1.43 9.60
CA ASN A 118 -2.97 2.43 10.65
C ASN A 118 -4.40 2.40 11.23
N SER A 119 -4.77 3.41 12.04
CA SER A 119 -6.11 3.51 12.65
C SER A 119 -7.26 3.72 11.66
N ASP A 120 -6.95 4.18 10.43
CA ASP A 120 -7.97 4.47 9.42
C ASP A 120 -8.30 3.25 8.55
N GLY A 121 -7.43 2.22 8.59
CA GLY A 121 -7.60 0.99 7.84
C GLY A 121 -6.31 0.41 7.28
N VAL A 122 -6.44 -0.25 6.15
CA VAL A 122 -5.34 -0.81 5.37
C VAL A 122 -5.22 -0.10 4.02
N MET A 123 -3.99 0.23 3.66
CA MET A 123 -3.66 0.95 2.45
C MET A 123 -2.95 0.02 1.46
N LEU A 124 -3.41 0.06 0.21
CA LEU A 124 -2.85 -0.69 -0.91
C LEU A 124 -2.22 0.27 -1.92
N ALA A 125 -1.20 -0.22 -2.62
CA ALA A 125 -0.58 0.44 -3.77
C ALA A 125 -0.21 1.92 -3.47
N ASP A 126 0.56 2.14 -2.38
CA ASP A 126 1.06 3.45 -1.95
C ASP A 126 -0.05 4.50 -1.75
N GLY A 127 -1.23 4.09 -1.30
CA GLY A 127 -2.34 4.99 -1.00
C GLY A 127 -3.40 5.08 -2.08
N ALA A 128 -3.25 4.33 -3.17
CA ALA A 128 -4.24 4.34 -4.25
C ALA A 128 -5.61 3.82 -3.82
N VAL A 129 -5.64 2.82 -2.92
CA VAL A 129 -6.90 2.27 -2.38
C VAL A 129 -6.77 2.11 -0.88
N TRP A 130 -7.83 2.48 -0.15
CA TRP A 130 -7.98 2.23 1.28
C TRP A 130 -9.18 1.34 1.54
N MET A 131 -8.97 0.35 2.40
CA MET A 131 -10.03 -0.48 2.94
C MET A 131 -10.12 -0.27 4.45
N ALA A 132 -11.33 -0.22 4.97
CA ALA A 132 -11.58 -0.11 6.41
C ALA A 132 -12.57 -1.17 6.87
N ALA A 133 -12.52 -1.49 8.16
CA ALA A 133 -13.57 -2.25 8.82
C ALA A 133 -14.75 -1.30 9.09
N VAL A 134 -15.87 -1.52 8.41
CA VAL A 134 -17.08 -0.72 8.52
C VAL A 134 -18.04 -1.40 9.47
N CYS A 135 -18.53 -0.66 10.46
CA CYS A 135 -19.50 -1.18 11.44
C CYS A 135 -20.87 -1.35 10.78
N GLU A 136 -21.52 -2.48 11.04
CA GLU A 136 -22.89 -2.76 10.58
C GLU A 136 -23.95 -2.37 11.63
N ASP A 137 -23.52 -2.12 12.87
CA ASP A 137 -24.35 -1.74 13.99
C ASP A 137 -23.72 -0.61 14.80
N ASP A 138 -24.52 0.05 15.66
CA ASP A 138 -24.10 1.21 16.45
C ASP A 138 -23.00 0.87 17.47
N ASP A 139 -22.96 -0.38 17.96
CA ASP A 139 -21.98 -0.84 18.94
C ASP A 139 -20.72 -1.42 18.28
N CYS A 140 -20.72 -1.56 16.93
CA CYS A 140 -19.66 -2.15 16.14
C CYS A 140 -19.30 -3.60 16.51
N ASP A 141 -20.28 -4.36 16.99
CA ASP A 141 -20.13 -5.79 17.28
C ASP A 141 -19.98 -6.61 15.99
N ASN A 142 -20.57 -6.11 14.89
CA ASN A 142 -20.45 -6.65 13.55
C ASN A 142 -19.83 -5.61 12.62
N SER A 143 -18.86 -6.06 11.84
CA SER A 143 -18.19 -5.22 10.84
C SER A 143 -17.83 -6.05 9.61
N HIS A 144 -17.68 -5.38 8.48
CA HIS A 144 -17.13 -5.94 7.26
C HIS A 144 -16.03 -5.05 6.69
N TRP A 145 -15.13 -5.62 5.90
CA TRP A 145 -14.09 -4.88 5.21
C TRP A 145 -14.59 -4.37 3.87
N ALA A 146 -14.50 -3.07 3.66
CA ALA A 146 -14.91 -2.42 2.42
C ALA A 146 -13.89 -1.39 1.93
N ILE A 147 -13.93 -1.07 0.64
CA ILE A 147 -13.20 0.05 0.06
C ILE A 147 -13.90 1.34 0.47
N THR A 148 -13.17 2.25 1.10
CA THR A 148 -13.71 3.52 1.60
C THR A 148 -13.14 4.75 0.89
N VAL A 149 -11.95 4.63 0.28
CA VAL A 149 -11.31 5.71 -0.48
C VAL A 149 -10.54 5.15 -1.67
N ILE A 150 -10.61 5.84 -2.80
CA ILE A 150 -9.77 5.61 -3.98
C ILE A 150 -9.07 6.92 -4.34
N ASN A 151 -7.75 6.86 -4.50
CA ASN A 151 -6.89 7.96 -4.95
C ASN A 151 -6.12 7.51 -6.20
N ASN A 152 -6.34 8.20 -7.31
CA ASN A 152 -5.66 7.92 -8.58
C ASN A 152 -4.59 8.96 -8.91
#